data_ec7737d177b9936b15c5f98f2e1c6bfe
#
_entry.id   ec7737d177b9936b15c5f98f2e1c6bfe
#
_cell.length_a   1.000
_cell.length_b   1.000
_cell.length_c   1.000
_cell.angle_alpha   90.00
_cell.angle_beta   90.00
_cell.angle_gamma   90.00
#
_symmetry.space_group_name_H-M   'P 1'
#
loop_
_entity.id
_entity.type
_entity.pdbx_description
1 polymer ?
#
loop_
_entity_poly.entity_id
_entity_poly.type
_entity_poly.pdbx_seq_one_letter_code
_entity_poly.pdbx_strand_id
1 'polypeptide(L)'
;VGYSYEKSTGIGNTNNEFGGPLSSAINLDPITKAVVTDPAESAGGQYIQLGARKNAAGQFYGLSDQVAQEITNPLAYISTRLGNYNWSHNVVGNTFLEMEPVKGLQFRSTLGAKISFWGDETFTPVYYLNSSSKNPRTSFNRGQHQSYAWNIENTVSYTRSFNQHNITLLAGQGAYMDNRLKELNVMFYDIPATTFEQASLNFKSAAANRISDGKENIDHRVSSLFGRINYNYAEKYLVEGILRRDGSSRFGSNNRYGIFPSYSLGWVASKENFWPENNVVDFLKFRGGYGTVGSDEIADKAFEATIGSGRNYNFGPSGYTVGYSPNAPANPNLKWEATSQTNI
;
A
#
# COMPACT_ATOMS: atom_id res chain seq x y z
N VAL A 1 -21.86 3.07 -5.04
CA VAL A 1 -20.66 2.96 -5.89
C VAL A 1 -19.99 4.32 -5.91
N GLY A 2 -18.69 4.36 -5.63
CA GLY A 2 -17.84 5.54 -5.71
C GLY A 2 -16.77 5.37 -6.78
N TYR A 3 -16.49 6.46 -7.47
CA TYR A 3 -15.37 6.55 -8.40
C TYR A 3 -14.51 7.75 -8.03
N SER A 4 -13.19 7.57 -8.03
CA SER A 4 -12.24 8.66 -7.91
C SER A 4 -11.19 8.59 -9.00
N TYR A 5 -10.85 9.76 -9.52
CA TYR A 5 -9.72 9.97 -10.41
C TYR A 5 -8.77 10.96 -9.77
N GLU A 6 -7.49 10.63 -9.80
CA GLU A 6 -6.42 11.51 -9.35
C GLU A 6 -5.35 11.58 -10.43
N LYS A 7 -4.87 12.78 -10.71
CA LYS A 7 -3.65 13.01 -11.48
C LYS A 7 -2.73 13.91 -10.67
N SER A 8 -1.55 13.42 -10.37
CA SER A 8 -0.53 14.13 -9.61
C SER A 8 0.64 14.42 -10.52
N THR A 9 0.99 15.69 -10.65
CA THR A 9 2.23 16.14 -11.29
C THR A 9 3.20 16.56 -10.20
N GLY A 10 4.42 16.09 -10.27
CA GLY A 10 5.40 16.38 -9.25
C GLY A 10 6.82 16.21 -9.73
N ILE A 11 7.73 16.84 -9.03
CA ILE A 11 9.17 16.79 -9.32
C ILE A 11 9.85 15.57 -8.67
N GLY A 12 9.08 14.67 -8.05
CA GLY A 12 9.58 13.52 -7.31
C GLY A 12 10.35 13.97 -6.06
N ASN A 13 9.73 13.86 -4.91
CA ASN A 13 10.29 14.38 -3.67
C ASN A 13 11.08 13.33 -2.92
N THR A 14 12.38 13.40 -2.98
CA THR A 14 13.19 13.00 -1.83
C THR A 14 13.85 14.27 -1.28
N ASN A 15 13.17 14.94 -0.34
CA ASN A 15 13.79 15.98 0.47
C ASN A 15 14.25 15.32 1.78
N ASN A 16 15.45 14.84 1.80
CA ASN A 16 16.13 14.28 2.96
C ASN A 16 17.57 14.82 2.99
N GLU A 17 18.38 14.32 3.91
CA GLU A 17 19.79 14.68 4.04
C GLU A 17 20.64 14.36 2.78
N PHE A 18 20.14 13.49 1.92
CA PHE A 18 20.83 13.05 0.70
C PHE A 18 20.43 13.86 -0.56
N GLY A 19 19.57 14.86 -0.44
CA GLY A 19 19.26 15.75 -1.55
C GLY A 19 17.79 16.05 -1.74
N GLY A 20 17.47 16.56 -2.93
CA GLY A 20 16.15 17.05 -3.33
C GLY A 20 16.10 18.58 -3.41
N PRO A 21 15.01 19.16 -3.98
CA PRO A 21 14.97 20.59 -4.23
C PRO A 21 15.02 21.44 -2.97
N LEU A 22 14.35 21.05 -1.91
CA LEU A 22 14.34 21.81 -0.65
C LEU A 22 15.65 21.66 0.10
N SER A 23 16.18 20.45 0.22
CA SER A 23 17.49 20.20 0.82
C SER A 23 18.58 20.97 0.06
N SER A 24 18.56 20.93 -1.27
CA SER A 24 19.49 21.68 -2.10
C SER A 24 19.36 23.20 -1.93
N ALA A 25 18.13 23.72 -1.80
CA ALA A 25 17.92 25.17 -1.60
C ALA A 25 18.50 25.66 -0.27
N ILE A 26 18.56 24.82 0.76
CA ILE A 26 19.09 25.15 2.08
C ILE A 26 20.62 24.99 2.12
N ASN A 27 21.16 23.97 1.46
CA ASN A 27 22.56 23.54 1.59
C ASN A 27 23.46 23.96 0.41
N LEU A 28 22.89 24.51 -0.68
CA LEU A 28 23.68 25.06 -1.76
C LEU A 28 24.44 26.29 -1.25
N ASP A 29 25.68 26.43 -1.68
CA ASP A 29 26.48 27.57 -1.28
C ASP A 29 25.86 28.92 -1.75
N PRO A 30 25.99 30.00 -0.94
CA PRO A 30 25.32 31.28 -1.20
C PRO A 30 25.92 32.07 -2.39
N ILE A 31 27.09 31.66 -2.90
CA ILE A 31 27.70 32.31 -4.04
C ILE A 31 27.30 31.73 -5.38
N THR A 32 26.72 30.51 -5.39
CA THR A 32 26.19 29.91 -6.60
C THR A 32 24.90 30.62 -7.04
N LYS A 33 24.95 31.24 -8.21
CA LYS A 33 23.82 31.95 -8.79
C LYS A 33 22.68 30.97 -9.13
N ALA A 34 21.46 31.39 -8.96
CA ALA A 34 20.30 30.60 -9.44
C ALA A 34 20.35 30.42 -10.97
N VAL A 35 20.67 31.48 -11.70
CA VAL A 35 20.85 31.53 -13.15
C VAL A 35 22.06 32.38 -13.49
N VAL A 36 22.87 31.93 -14.43
CA VAL A 36 24.05 32.67 -14.95
C VAL A 36 23.60 33.56 -16.09
N THR A 37 23.66 34.86 -15.89
CA THR A 37 23.23 35.86 -16.86
C THR A 37 24.37 36.36 -17.73
N ASP A 38 25.62 36.29 -17.23
CA ASP A 38 26.78 36.66 -18.00
C ASP A 38 27.32 35.46 -18.80
N PRO A 39 27.35 35.53 -20.15
CA PRO A 39 27.88 34.47 -20.98
C PRO A 39 29.35 34.11 -20.72
N ALA A 40 30.15 35.08 -20.25
CA ALA A 40 31.55 34.86 -19.97
C ALA A 40 31.75 33.87 -18.78
N GLU A 41 30.87 33.91 -17.77
CA GLU A 41 30.92 33.03 -16.62
C GLU A 41 30.58 31.56 -16.97
N SER A 42 29.86 31.34 -18.05
CA SER A 42 29.44 29.98 -18.50
C SER A 42 30.17 29.53 -19.78
N ALA A 43 31.24 30.17 -20.15
CA ALA A 43 31.97 29.84 -21.39
C ALA A 43 32.82 28.56 -21.28
N GLY A 44 33.01 28.01 -20.09
CA GLY A 44 33.86 26.84 -19.87
C GLY A 44 33.51 26.05 -18.62
N GLY A 45 34.41 25.21 -18.13
CA GLY A 45 34.25 24.43 -16.88
C GLY A 45 33.13 23.43 -16.96
N GLN A 46 32.25 23.45 -15.96
CA GLN A 46 31.09 22.53 -15.84
C GLN A 46 30.01 22.83 -16.90
N TYR A 47 29.91 24.05 -17.44
CA TYR A 47 28.89 24.47 -18.35
C TYR A 47 29.00 23.89 -19.77
N ILE A 48 30.20 23.42 -20.17
CA ILE A 48 30.44 22.75 -21.45
C ILE A 48 30.12 21.24 -21.41
N GLN A 49 29.74 20.73 -20.24
CA GLN A 49 29.36 19.32 -20.11
C GLN A 49 28.06 19.01 -20.82
N LEU A 50 27.99 17.83 -21.42
CA LEU A 50 26.78 17.36 -22.11
C LEU A 50 25.57 17.35 -21.14
N GLY A 51 24.56 18.12 -21.48
CA GLY A 51 23.34 18.19 -20.67
C GLY A 51 23.31 19.26 -19.59
N ALA A 52 24.32 20.17 -19.56
CA ALA A 52 24.23 21.35 -18.69
C ALA A 52 22.93 22.12 -18.95
N ARG A 53 22.12 22.29 -17.89
CA ARG A 53 20.73 22.73 -18.03
C ARG A 53 20.62 24.24 -18.20
N LYS A 54 19.66 24.63 -19.08
CA LYS A 54 19.33 26.03 -19.36
C LYS A 54 17.86 26.30 -19.06
N ASN A 55 17.55 27.54 -18.73
CA ASN A 55 16.19 28.03 -18.62
C ASN A 55 15.58 28.32 -20.02
N ALA A 56 14.32 28.76 -20.06
CA ALA A 56 13.62 29.09 -21.31
C ALA A 56 14.27 30.27 -22.07
N ALA A 57 15.01 31.14 -21.40
CA ALA A 57 15.75 32.24 -22.01
C ALA A 57 17.13 31.83 -22.55
N GLY A 58 17.48 30.54 -22.49
CA GLY A 58 18.78 30.02 -22.95
C GLY A 58 19.93 30.22 -21.98
N GLN A 59 19.70 30.74 -20.79
CA GLN A 59 20.71 30.98 -19.77
C GLN A 59 20.93 29.72 -18.95
N PHE A 60 22.17 29.43 -18.56
CA PHE A 60 22.48 28.28 -17.72
C PHE A 60 21.99 28.49 -16.28
N TYR A 61 21.49 27.41 -15.67
CA TYR A 61 21.37 27.36 -14.22
C TYR A 61 22.78 27.30 -13.59
N GLY A 62 22.97 28.01 -12.48
CA GLY A 62 24.26 28.02 -11.79
C GLY A 62 24.70 26.63 -11.32
N LEU A 63 25.95 26.32 -11.50
CA LEU A 63 26.57 25.08 -11.04
C LEU A 63 27.62 25.44 -9.97
N SER A 64 27.54 24.77 -8.82
CA SER A 64 28.47 25.00 -7.73
C SER A 64 29.82 24.34 -8.00
N ASP A 65 30.91 25.05 -7.72
CA ASP A 65 32.27 24.52 -7.64
C ASP A 65 32.65 24.15 -6.19
N GLN A 66 31.83 24.52 -5.21
CA GLN A 66 32.11 24.33 -3.79
C GLN A 66 31.38 23.12 -3.21
N VAL A 67 30.17 22.86 -3.67
CA VAL A 67 29.28 21.79 -3.19
C VAL A 67 29.00 20.81 -4.32
N ALA A 68 29.14 19.53 -4.05
CA ALA A 68 28.97 18.44 -5.00
C ALA A 68 28.00 17.38 -4.44
N GLN A 69 28.01 16.19 -5.03
CA GLN A 69 27.19 15.03 -4.66
C GLN A 69 25.69 15.27 -4.91
N GLU A 70 24.85 15.13 -3.89
CA GLU A 70 23.40 15.23 -4.01
C GLU A 70 22.90 16.67 -4.06
N ILE A 71 23.72 17.62 -3.61
CA ILE A 71 23.34 19.05 -3.57
C ILE A 71 23.52 19.65 -4.97
N THR A 72 22.44 20.13 -5.54
CA THR A 72 22.39 20.68 -6.90
C THR A 72 21.58 21.97 -6.92
N ASN A 73 21.68 22.74 -8.00
CA ASN A 73 20.79 23.88 -8.19
C ASN A 73 19.33 23.39 -8.27
N PRO A 74 18.43 23.80 -7.35
CA PRO A 74 17.07 23.30 -7.28
C PRO A 74 16.25 23.59 -8.54
N LEU A 75 16.48 24.71 -9.20
CA LEU A 75 15.78 25.03 -10.46
C LEU A 75 16.25 24.12 -11.61
N ALA A 76 17.54 23.84 -11.67
CA ALA A 76 18.09 22.88 -12.63
C ALA A 76 17.53 21.48 -12.39
N TYR A 77 17.48 21.04 -11.14
CA TYR A 77 16.88 19.77 -10.75
C TYR A 77 15.40 19.66 -11.18
N ILE A 78 14.60 20.66 -10.87
CA ILE A 78 13.18 20.72 -11.26
C ILE A 78 13.03 20.63 -12.78
N SER A 79 13.89 21.34 -13.54
CA SER A 79 13.83 21.36 -15.01
C SER A 79 14.04 19.99 -15.66
N THR A 80 14.61 19.02 -14.95
CA THR A 80 14.80 17.65 -15.47
C THR A 80 13.57 16.74 -15.26
N ARG A 81 12.55 17.22 -14.59
CA ARG A 81 11.37 16.42 -14.17
C ARG A 81 10.03 17.04 -14.56
N LEU A 82 10.04 18.16 -15.26
CA LEU A 82 8.83 18.81 -15.70
C LEU A 82 8.02 17.90 -16.65
N GLY A 83 6.71 17.88 -16.46
CA GLY A 83 5.78 17.09 -17.26
C GLY A 83 5.51 15.68 -16.71
N ASN A 84 6.38 15.13 -15.86
CA ASN A 84 6.19 13.83 -15.26
C ASN A 84 4.93 13.81 -14.39
N TYR A 85 4.15 12.72 -14.46
CA TYR A 85 2.92 12.60 -13.70
C TYR A 85 2.63 11.15 -13.31
N ASN A 86 1.84 11.03 -12.25
CA ASN A 86 1.17 9.80 -11.85
C ASN A 86 -0.34 9.98 -12.03
N TRP A 87 -1.05 8.91 -12.27
CA TRP A 87 -2.50 8.91 -12.36
C TRP A 87 -3.09 7.68 -11.67
N SER A 88 -4.31 7.82 -11.16
CA SER A 88 -5.06 6.69 -10.62
C SER A 88 -6.55 6.80 -10.87
N HIS A 89 -7.18 5.66 -11.09
CA HIS A 89 -8.63 5.47 -11.14
C HIS A 89 -9.00 4.43 -10.10
N ASN A 90 -9.91 4.77 -9.21
CA ASN A 90 -10.41 3.83 -8.21
C ASN A 90 -11.92 3.74 -8.32
N VAL A 91 -12.42 2.52 -8.43
CA VAL A 91 -13.83 2.20 -8.35
C VAL A 91 -14.05 1.36 -7.10
N VAL A 92 -14.88 1.84 -6.19
CA VAL A 92 -15.25 1.14 -4.97
C VAL A 92 -16.77 1.04 -4.93
N GLY A 93 -17.28 -0.15 -4.68
CA GLY A 93 -18.70 -0.36 -4.59
C GLY A 93 -19.02 -1.44 -3.57
N ASN A 94 -20.16 -1.24 -2.91
CA ASN A 94 -20.78 -2.27 -2.10
C ASN A 94 -22.28 -2.33 -2.42
N THR A 95 -22.84 -3.51 -2.29
CA THR A 95 -24.27 -3.77 -2.36
C THR A 95 -24.64 -4.80 -1.32
N PHE A 96 -25.87 -4.79 -0.90
CA PHE A 96 -26.38 -5.81 0.00
C PHE A 96 -27.83 -6.18 -0.37
N LEU A 97 -28.18 -7.40 -0.04
CA LEU A 97 -29.54 -7.91 -0.05
C LEU A 97 -29.90 -8.29 1.39
N GLU A 98 -31.04 -7.79 1.86
CA GLU A 98 -31.55 -8.08 3.18
C GLU A 98 -32.98 -8.56 3.09
N MET A 99 -33.32 -9.59 3.83
CA MET A 99 -34.66 -10.21 3.86
C MET A 99 -35.03 -10.62 5.29
N GLU A 100 -36.28 -10.36 5.69
CA GLU A 100 -36.85 -10.84 6.94
C GLU A 100 -38.05 -11.73 6.61
N PRO A 101 -37.84 -13.03 6.30
CA PRO A 101 -38.92 -13.91 5.89
C PRO A 101 -39.93 -14.25 7.03
N VAL A 102 -39.46 -14.18 8.26
CA VAL A 102 -40.24 -14.35 9.48
C VAL A 102 -39.76 -13.32 10.49
N LYS A 103 -40.67 -12.75 11.26
CA LYS A 103 -40.37 -11.74 12.29
C LYS A 103 -39.20 -12.16 13.19
N GLY A 104 -38.16 -11.33 13.19
CA GLY A 104 -36.92 -11.54 13.93
C GLY A 104 -35.90 -12.43 13.25
N LEU A 105 -36.20 -13.09 12.13
CA LEU A 105 -35.23 -13.86 11.34
C LEU A 105 -34.79 -13.03 10.14
N GLN A 106 -33.54 -12.54 10.17
CA GLN A 106 -32.98 -11.69 9.13
C GLN A 106 -31.84 -12.42 8.41
N PHE A 107 -31.88 -12.42 7.09
CA PHE A 107 -30.78 -12.80 6.21
C PHE A 107 -30.18 -11.56 5.58
N ARG A 108 -28.86 -11.44 5.58
CA ARG A 108 -28.15 -10.37 4.90
C ARG A 108 -26.97 -10.94 4.13
N SER A 109 -26.88 -10.58 2.85
CA SER A 109 -25.75 -10.85 1.98
C SER A 109 -25.15 -9.51 1.54
N THR A 110 -23.87 -9.30 1.79
CA THR A 110 -23.13 -8.09 1.41
C THR A 110 -22.03 -8.46 0.45
N LEU A 111 -21.91 -7.73 -0.66
CA LEU A 111 -20.84 -7.86 -1.64
C LEU A 111 -20.15 -6.51 -1.76
N GLY A 112 -18.84 -6.47 -1.55
CA GLY A 112 -17.97 -5.31 -1.78
C GLY A 112 -16.92 -5.62 -2.83
N ALA A 113 -16.55 -4.61 -3.62
CA ALA A 113 -15.46 -4.70 -4.58
C ALA A 113 -14.71 -3.37 -4.69
N LYS A 114 -13.41 -3.48 -4.90
CA LYS A 114 -12.52 -2.37 -5.26
C LYS A 114 -11.70 -2.76 -6.47
N ILE A 115 -11.71 -1.89 -7.48
CA ILE A 115 -10.91 -2.03 -8.68
C ILE A 115 -10.09 -0.74 -8.80
N SER A 116 -8.77 -0.89 -8.90
CA SER A 116 -7.86 0.24 -9.02
C SER A 116 -6.97 0.06 -10.24
N PHE A 117 -6.84 1.13 -11.03
CA PHE A 117 -5.86 1.26 -12.10
C PHE A 117 -5.04 2.50 -11.83
N TRP A 118 -3.73 2.39 -11.92
CA TRP A 118 -2.83 3.54 -11.78
C TRP A 118 -1.59 3.36 -12.61
N GLY A 119 -0.88 4.43 -12.80
CA GLY A 119 0.37 4.41 -13.56
C GLY A 119 1.12 5.72 -13.48
N ASP A 120 2.24 5.73 -14.14
CA ASP A 120 3.11 6.89 -14.26
C ASP A 120 3.60 7.06 -15.70
N GLU A 121 3.88 8.29 -16.05
CA GLU A 121 4.68 8.63 -17.22
C GLU A 121 5.82 9.55 -16.79
N THR A 122 7.04 9.12 -17.07
CA THR A 122 8.25 9.79 -16.60
C THR A 122 9.24 9.93 -17.76
N PHE A 123 9.59 11.15 -18.10
CA PHE A 123 10.67 11.46 -19.02
C PHE A 123 11.88 11.97 -18.24
N THR A 124 13.05 11.45 -18.56
CA THR A 124 14.32 11.93 -18.03
C THR A 124 15.19 12.40 -19.19
N PRO A 125 15.48 13.70 -19.30
CA PRO A 125 16.36 14.24 -20.33
C PRO A 125 17.83 13.88 -20.07
N VAL A 126 18.69 14.13 -21.05
CA VAL A 126 20.11 14.26 -20.77
C VAL A 126 20.31 15.48 -19.86
N TYR A 127 21.05 15.32 -18.77
CA TYR A 127 21.36 16.43 -17.88
C TYR A 127 22.71 16.30 -17.20
N TYR A 128 23.29 17.45 -16.85
CA TYR A 128 24.42 17.59 -15.98
C TYR A 128 24.09 18.68 -14.94
N LEU A 129 24.03 18.32 -13.68
CA LEU A 129 23.81 19.21 -12.55
C LEU A 129 25.07 19.42 -11.69
N ASN A 130 25.94 18.43 -11.65
CA ASN A 130 27.28 18.44 -11.11
C ASN A 130 27.99 17.13 -11.50
N SER A 131 29.22 16.91 -11.02
CA SER A 131 30.04 15.72 -11.33
C SER A 131 29.38 14.38 -10.89
N SER A 132 28.60 14.39 -9.82
CA SER A 132 27.92 13.22 -9.26
C SER A 132 26.47 13.07 -9.74
N SER A 133 25.78 14.19 -10.03
CA SER A 133 24.41 14.24 -10.48
C SER A 133 24.32 14.55 -11.97
N LYS A 134 24.36 13.51 -12.80
CA LYS A 134 24.32 13.61 -14.27
C LYS A 134 23.62 12.41 -14.89
N ASN A 135 23.01 12.60 -16.03
CA ASN A 135 22.38 11.55 -16.83
C ASN A 135 22.80 11.71 -18.31
N PRO A 136 23.54 10.75 -18.88
CA PRO A 136 24.11 10.90 -20.22
C PRO A 136 23.14 10.52 -21.36
N ARG A 137 21.97 9.98 -21.05
CA ARG A 137 21.03 9.46 -22.05
C ARG A 137 19.58 9.75 -21.67
N THR A 138 18.73 10.00 -22.66
CA THR A 138 17.30 10.17 -22.43
C THR A 138 16.64 8.84 -22.05
N SER A 139 15.57 8.90 -21.25
CA SER A 139 14.69 7.76 -21.02
C SER A 139 13.24 8.22 -20.90
N PHE A 140 12.32 7.36 -21.33
CA PHE A 140 10.88 7.54 -21.14
C PHE A 140 10.29 6.24 -20.58
N ASN A 141 9.70 6.34 -19.42
CA ASN A 141 9.04 5.25 -18.72
C ASN A 141 7.53 5.43 -18.77
N ARG A 142 6.80 4.32 -18.95
CA ARG A 142 5.36 4.24 -18.72
C ARG A 142 5.07 3.02 -17.87
N GLY A 143 4.56 3.27 -16.67
CA GLY A 143 4.03 2.26 -15.76
C GLY A 143 2.52 2.12 -15.89
N GLN A 144 2.03 0.89 -15.86
CA GLN A 144 0.61 0.56 -15.78
C GLN A 144 0.39 -0.55 -14.75
N HIS A 145 -0.48 -0.29 -13.81
CA HIS A 145 -0.74 -1.18 -12.69
C HIS A 145 -2.24 -1.33 -12.50
N GLN A 146 -2.65 -2.51 -12.03
CA GLN A 146 -4.03 -2.79 -11.68
C GLN A 146 -4.10 -3.64 -10.42
N SER A 147 -5.12 -3.38 -9.60
CA SER A 147 -5.39 -4.17 -8.41
C SER A 147 -6.89 -4.43 -8.27
N TYR A 148 -7.19 -5.63 -7.79
CA TYR A 148 -8.56 -6.07 -7.52
C TYR A 148 -8.65 -6.55 -6.08
N ALA A 149 -9.73 -6.16 -5.41
CA ALA A 149 -10.12 -6.68 -4.12
C ALA A 149 -11.64 -6.88 -4.09
N TRP A 150 -12.10 -7.89 -3.38
CA TRP A 150 -13.51 -8.13 -3.16
C TRP A 150 -13.75 -8.81 -1.81
N ASN A 151 -14.92 -8.61 -1.26
CA ASN A 151 -15.40 -9.33 -0.09
C ASN A 151 -16.86 -9.71 -0.27
N ILE A 152 -17.22 -10.86 0.26
CA ILE A 152 -18.61 -11.30 0.41
C ILE A 152 -18.83 -11.73 1.85
N GLU A 153 -19.96 -11.33 2.43
CA GLU A 153 -20.36 -11.73 3.75
C GLU A 153 -21.85 -12.08 3.74
N ASN A 154 -22.17 -13.26 4.23
CA ASN A 154 -23.54 -13.75 4.40
C ASN A 154 -23.79 -13.98 5.88
N THR A 155 -24.85 -13.38 6.41
CA THR A 155 -25.25 -13.54 7.79
C THR A 155 -26.70 -13.96 7.89
N VAL A 156 -26.99 -14.77 8.89
CA VAL A 156 -28.33 -15.04 9.37
C VAL A 156 -28.39 -14.66 10.84
N SER A 157 -29.37 -13.85 11.22
CA SER A 157 -29.59 -13.48 12.62
C SER A 157 -31.04 -13.75 13.00
N TYR A 158 -31.21 -14.17 14.25
CA TYR A 158 -32.51 -14.37 14.84
C TYR A 158 -32.59 -13.65 16.18
N THR A 159 -33.54 -12.73 16.29
CA THR A 159 -33.79 -11.95 17.50
C THR A 159 -35.17 -12.25 18.02
N ARG A 160 -35.26 -12.58 19.30
CA ARG A 160 -36.52 -12.87 20.00
C ARG A 160 -36.51 -12.30 21.40
N SER A 161 -37.61 -11.65 21.76
CA SER A 161 -37.90 -11.18 23.12
C SER A 161 -39.12 -11.91 23.67
N PHE A 162 -39.03 -12.42 24.90
CA PHE A 162 -40.14 -13.05 25.62
C PHE A 162 -39.99 -12.79 27.12
N ASN A 163 -41.04 -12.27 27.73
CA ASN A 163 -41.02 -11.76 29.10
C ASN A 163 -39.83 -10.80 29.31
N GLN A 164 -38.89 -11.13 30.19
CA GLN A 164 -37.69 -10.38 30.50
C GLN A 164 -36.43 -10.87 29.75
N HIS A 165 -36.59 -11.85 28.86
CA HIS A 165 -35.51 -12.44 28.10
C HIS A 165 -35.39 -11.81 26.71
N ASN A 166 -34.24 -11.34 26.33
CA ASN A 166 -33.92 -10.92 24.99
C ASN A 166 -32.70 -11.72 24.49
N ILE A 167 -32.89 -12.42 23.39
CA ILE A 167 -31.84 -13.23 22.77
C ILE A 167 -31.63 -12.82 21.31
N THR A 168 -30.38 -12.68 20.91
CA THR A 168 -29.99 -12.55 19.50
C THR A 168 -28.93 -13.57 19.19
N LEU A 169 -29.19 -14.41 18.21
CA LEU A 169 -28.27 -15.37 17.64
C LEU A 169 -27.86 -14.87 16.26
N LEU A 170 -26.58 -15.00 15.92
CA LEU A 170 -26.06 -14.68 14.60
C LEU A 170 -25.08 -15.79 14.18
N ALA A 171 -25.22 -16.24 12.94
CA ALA A 171 -24.23 -17.05 12.26
C ALA A 171 -23.86 -16.37 10.94
N GLY A 172 -22.60 -16.42 10.57
CA GLY A 172 -22.11 -15.78 9.36
C GLY A 172 -20.97 -16.54 8.71
N GLN A 173 -20.87 -16.33 7.41
CA GLN A 173 -19.78 -16.82 6.58
C GLN A 173 -19.30 -15.65 5.74
N GLY A 174 -17.97 -15.48 5.70
CA GLY A 174 -17.32 -14.45 4.91
C GLY A 174 -16.19 -15.01 4.06
N ALA A 175 -15.89 -14.33 2.98
CA ALA A 175 -14.68 -14.52 2.22
C ALA A 175 -14.21 -13.18 1.65
N TYR A 176 -12.91 -12.99 1.60
CA TYR A 176 -12.35 -11.87 0.87
C TYR A 176 -11.07 -12.26 0.13
N MET A 177 -10.77 -11.47 -0.87
CA MET A 177 -9.52 -11.51 -1.62
C MET A 177 -9.02 -10.08 -1.79
N ASP A 178 -7.77 -9.89 -1.52
CA ASP A 178 -7.07 -8.63 -1.77
C ASP A 178 -5.70 -8.85 -2.43
N ASN A 179 -4.98 -7.75 -2.66
CA ASN A 179 -3.62 -7.74 -3.16
C ASN A 179 -3.41 -8.44 -4.52
N ARG A 180 -4.47 -8.60 -5.33
CA ARG A 180 -4.32 -9.08 -6.71
C ARG A 180 -3.78 -7.96 -7.59
N LEU A 181 -2.47 -7.77 -7.52
CA LEU A 181 -1.73 -6.73 -8.21
C LEU A 181 -1.08 -7.29 -9.46
N LYS A 182 -1.22 -6.55 -10.56
CA LYS A 182 -0.46 -6.73 -11.80
C LYS A 182 0.21 -5.43 -12.17
N GLU A 183 1.50 -5.50 -12.44
CA GLU A 183 2.34 -4.36 -12.79
C GLU A 183 3.01 -4.62 -14.13
N LEU A 184 3.07 -3.59 -14.96
CA LEU A 184 3.83 -3.56 -16.19
C LEU A 184 4.53 -2.21 -16.31
N ASN A 185 5.84 -2.24 -16.49
CA ASN A 185 6.67 -1.07 -16.76
C ASN A 185 7.37 -1.25 -18.10
N VAL A 186 7.38 -0.20 -18.89
CA VAL A 186 8.10 -0.15 -20.16
C VAL A 186 8.97 1.09 -20.17
N MET A 187 10.27 0.93 -20.40
CA MET A 187 11.23 2.02 -20.46
C MET A 187 12.02 1.97 -21.78
N PHE A 188 12.04 3.08 -22.49
CA PHE A 188 12.85 3.28 -23.68
C PHE A 188 13.94 4.29 -23.40
N TYR A 189 15.15 3.95 -23.81
CA TYR A 189 16.34 4.83 -23.73
C TYR A 189 16.69 5.39 -25.10
N ASP A 190 17.50 6.46 -25.07
CA ASP A 190 18.04 7.14 -26.26
C ASP A 190 16.96 7.58 -27.25
N ILE A 191 15.84 8.06 -26.72
CA ILE A 191 14.75 8.61 -27.54
C ILE A 191 15.12 10.04 -27.97
N PRO A 192 14.75 10.44 -29.20
CA PRO A 192 15.08 11.76 -29.75
C PRO A 192 14.10 12.83 -29.22
N ALA A 193 14.04 13.01 -27.90
CA ALA A 193 13.22 13.98 -27.20
C ALA A 193 14.08 14.81 -26.25
N THR A 194 13.72 16.07 -26.04
CA THR A 194 14.39 16.98 -25.09
C THR A 194 13.45 17.42 -23.97
N THR A 195 12.14 17.24 -24.15
CA THR A 195 11.10 17.54 -23.15
C THR A 195 10.14 16.38 -23.01
N PHE A 196 9.34 16.39 -21.94
CA PHE A 196 8.33 15.38 -21.68
C PHE A 196 7.26 15.33 -22.83
N GLU A 197 6.85 16.48 -23.33
CA GLU A 197 5.81 16.58 -24.36
C GLU A 197 6.25 15.97 -25.70
N GLN A 198 7.55 15.93 -25.95
CA GLN A 198 8.14 15.30 -27.14
C GLN A 198 8.36 13.79 -26.96
N ALA A 199 8.34 13.30 -25.71
CA ALA A 199 8.64 11.91 -25.42
C ALA A 199 7.49 10.99 -25.86
N SER A 200 7.84 9.86 -26.48
CA SER A 200 6.86 8.88 -26.95
C SER A 200 7.49 7.48 -27.03
N LEU A 201 6.70 6.46 -26.71
CA LEU A 201 7.05 5.06 -26.97
C LEU A 201 6.94 4.69 -28.47
N ASN A 202 6.44 5.60 -29.32
CA ASN A 202 6.40 5.40 -30.75
C ASN A 202 7.78 5.53 -31.42
N PHE A 203 8.75 6.08 -30.72
CA PHE A 203 10.11 6.15 -31.24
C PHE A 203 10.72 4.75 -31.38
N LYS A 204 11.26 4.50 -32.58
CA LYS A 204 11.94 3.24 -32.89
C LYS A 204 13.35 3.25 -32.31
N SER A 205 13.49 3.01 -31.01
CA SER A 205 14.82 2.79 -30.42
C SER A 205 15.33 1.36 -30.73
N ALA A 206 16.66 1.15 -30.66
CA ALA A 206 17.23 -0.17 -30.80
C ALA A 206 16.65 -1.15 -29.72
N ALA A 207 16.53 -2.43 -30.04
CA ALA A 207 15.96 -3.41 -29.10
C ALA A 207 16.69 -3.45 -27.75
N ALA A 208 18.02 -3.27 -27.75
CA ALA A 208 18.84 -3.19 -26.53
C ALA A 208 18.51 -1.98 -25.63
N ASN A 209 17.82 -0.96 -26.16
CA ASN A 209 17.41 0.24 -25.46
C ASN A 209 15.95 0.19 -24.97
N ARG A 210 15.29 -0.96 -25.07
CA ARG A 210 13.93 -1.18 -24.61
C ARG A 210 13.95 -2.18 -23.48
N ILE A 211 13.46 -1.76 -22.34
CA ILE A 211 13.34 -2.61 -21.15
C ILE A 211 11.86 -2.71 -20.82
N SER A 212 11.40 -3.92 -20.57
CA SER A 212 10.08 -4.16 -19.97
C SER A 212 10.27 -5.01 -18.73
N ASP A 213 9.53 -4.68 -17.70
CA ASP A 213 9.46 -5.43 -16.45
C ASP A 213 8.01 -5.53 -16.03
N GLY A 214 7.67 -6.63 -15.35
CA GLY A 214 6.32 -6.86 -14.87
C GLY A 214 6.31 -7.76 -13.66
N LYS A 215 5.30 -7.57 -12.83
CA LYS A 215 5.12 -8.33 -11.61
C LYS A 215 3.65 -8.68 -11.42
N GLU A 216 3.39 -9.88 -10.96
CA GLU A 216 2.10 -10.31 -10.45
C GLU A 216 2.26 -10.76 -9.00
N ASN A 217 1.41 -10.21 -8.12
CA ASN A 217 1.36 -10.68 -6.74
C ASN A 217 0.48 -11.92 -6.63
N ILE A 218 0.75 -12.70 -5.60
CA ILE A 218 -0.12 -13.79 -5.18
C ILE A 218 -1.28 -13.18 -4.43
N ASP A 219 -2.50 -13.62 -4.75
CA ASP A 219 -3.70 -13.16 -4.08
C ASP A 219 -3.69 -13.58 -2.60
N HIS A 220 -3.91 -12.64 -1.72
CA HIS A 220 -4.24 -12.93 -0.32
C HIS A 220 -5.73 -13.23 -0.22
N ARG A 221 -6.09 -14.38 0.33
CA ARG A 221 -7.47 -14.85 0.47
C ARG A 221 -7.74 -15.30 1.88
N VAL A 222 -8.88 -14.86 2.40
CA VAL A 222 -9.36 -15.28 3.72
C VAL A 222 -10.79 -15.81 3.60
N SER A 223 -11.07 -16.87 4.34
CA SER A 223 -12.38 -17.46 4.49
C SER A 223 -12.72 -17.54 5.97
N SER A 224 -13.89 -17.08 6.34
CA SER A 224 -14.33 -16.93 7.72
C SER A 224 -15.64 -17.64 7.95
N LEU A 225 -15.78 -18.26 9.12
CA LEU A 225 -17.05 -18.76 9.67
C LEU A 225 -17.16 -18.26 11.10
N PHE A 226 -18.27 -17.63 11.45
CA PHE A 226 -18.44 -17.05 12.78
C PHE A 226 -19.86 -17.16 13.30
N GLY A 227 -19.96 -17.17 14.63
CA GLY A 227 -21.22 -17.13 15.33
C GLY A 227 -21.16 -16.22 16.55
N ARG A 228 -22.30 -15.62 16.89
CA ARG A 228 -22.46 -14.76 18.06
C ARG A 228 -23.79 -15.05 18.75
N ILE A 229 -23.73 -15.08 20.06
CA ILE A 229 -24.90 -15.08 20.94
C ILE A 229 -24.86 -13.82 21.80
N ASN A 230 -25.95 -13.09 21.81
CA ASN A 230 -26.21 -12.02 22.76
C ASN A 230 -27.44 -12.38 23.57
N TYR A 231 -27.31 -12.38 24.88
CA TYR A 231 -28.40 -12.63 25.80
C TYR A 231 -28.48 -11.52 26.84
N ASN A 232 -29.68 -11.05 27.07
CA ASN A 232 -30.01 -10.03 28.05
C ASN A 232 -31.23 -10.48 28.85
N TYR A 233 -31.07 -10.56 30.17
CA TYR A 233 -32.16 -10.84 31.11
C TYR A 233 -32.51 -9.59 31.92
N ALA A 234 -33.77 -9.17 31.84
CA ALA A 234 -34.35 -8.03 32.56
C ALA A 234 -33.56 -6.71 32.39
N GLU A 235 -32.73 -6.62 31.33
CA GLU A 235 -31.76 -5.56 31.13
C GLU A 235 -30.74 -5.38 32.29
N LYS A 236 -30.63 -6.38 33.15
CA LYS A 236 -29.72 -6.46 34.31
C LYS A 236 -28.50 -7.30 34.03
N TYR A 237 -28.67 -8.48 33.45
CA TYR A 237 -27.63 -9.45 33.19
C TYR A 237 -27.42 -9.60 31.69
N LEU A 238 -26.21 -9.30 31.25
CA LEU A 238 -25.82 -9.26 29.86
C LEU A 238 -24.72 -10.29 29.61
N VAL A 239 -24.91 -11.13 28.62
CA VAL A 239 -23.93 -12.16 28.20
C VAL A 239 -23.75 -12.08 26.70
N GLU A 240 -22.49 -12.02 26.28
CA GLU A 240 -22.13 -12.16 24.86
C GLU A 240 -21.08 -13.26 24.71
N GLY A 241 -21.24 -14.07 23.67
CA GLY A 241 -20.24 -15.04 23.24
C GLY A 241 -20.06 -14.97 21.73
N ILE A 242 -18.81 -14.98 21.29
CA ILE A 242 -18.44 -14.97 19.88
C ILE A 242 -17.45 -16.11 19.66
N LEU A 243 -17.62 -16.85 18.58
CA LEU A 243 -16.67 -17.81 18.08
C LEU A 243 -16.41 -17.53 16.61
N ARG A 244 -15.14 -17.35 16.23
CA ARG A 244 -14.72 -17.11 14.87
C ARG A 244 -13.65 -18.11 14.45
N ARG A 245 -13.80 -18.67 13.25
CA ARG A 245 -12.81 -19.50 12.59
C ARG A 245 -12.43 -18.83 11.28
N ASP A 246 -11.17 -18.45 11.14
CA ASP A 246 -10.62 -17.82 9.93
C ASP A 246 -9.55 -18.70 9.31
N GLY A 247 -9.56 -18.79 7.98
CA GLY A 247 -8.55 -19.46 7.20
C GLY A 247 -7.88 -18.51 6.21
N SER A 248 -6.54 -18.43 6.24
CA SER A 248 -5.76 -17.54 5.38
C SER A 248 -4.89 -18.33 4.39
N SER A 249 -4.78 -17.82 3.17
CA SER A 249 -3.88 -18.37 2.14
C SER A 249 -2.39 -18.18 2.45
N ARG A 250 -2.06 -17.33 3.44
CA ARG A 250 -0.69 -17.09 3.88
C ARG A 250 -0.10 -18.24 4.68
N PHE A 251 -0.93 -19.17 5.16
CA PHE A 251 -0.51 -20.35 5.91
C PHE A 251 -0.64 -21.64 5.11
N GLY A 252 0.25 -22.57 5.38
CA GLY A 252 0.19 -23.93 4.85
C GLY A 252 -1.05 -24.71 5.35
N SER A 253 -1.29 -25.88 4.75
CA SER A 253 -2.48 -26.71 5.06
C SER A 253 -2.60 -27.05 6.55
N ASN A 254 -1.48 -27.21 7.24
CA ASN A 254 -1.46 -27.65 8.65
C ASN A 254 -2.06 -26.62 9.63
N ASN A 255 -1.84 -25.32 9.36
CA ASN A 255 -2.24 -24.25 10.27
C ASN A 255 -3.02 -23.12 9.54
N ARG A 256 -3.65 -23.46 8.42
CA ARG A 256 -4.41 -22.51 7.63
C ARG A 256 -5.53 -21.84 8.41
N TYR A 257 -6.15 -22.56 9.33
CA TYR A 257 -7.28 -22.09 10.10
C TYR A 257 -6.91 -21.80 11.55
N GLY A 258 -7.31 -20.59 12.02
CA GLY A 258 -7.29 -20.18 13.41
C GLY A 258 -8.72 -20.15 14.00
N ILE A 259 -8.84 -20.34 15.32
CA ILE A 259 -10.10 -20.23 16.05
C ILE A 259 -9.92 -19.19 17.15
N PHE A 260 -10.82 -18.21 17.16
CA PHE A 260 -10.73 -17.01 18.00
C PHE A 260 -12.03 -16.86 18.81
N PRO A 261 -12.04 -17.35 20.06
CA PRO A 261 -13.18 -17.16 20.98
C PRO A 261 -13.13 -15.79 21.65
N SER A 262 -14.32 -15.25 21.95
CA SER A 262 -14.48 -14.04 22.76
C SER A 262 -15.77 -14.14 23.56
N TYR A 263 -15.78 -13.65 24.80
CA TYR A 263 -16.96 -13.57 25.63
C TYR A 263 -16.91 -12.35 26.54
N SER A 264 -18.09 -11.84 26.86
CA SER A 264 -18.24 -10.75 27.82
C SER A 264 -19.45 -10.97 28.71
N LEU A 265 -19.36 -10.45 29.93
CA LEU A 265 -20.40 -10.46 30.94
C LEU A 265 -20.64 -9.01 31.41
N GLY A 266 -21.88 -8.67 31.66
CA GLY A 266 -22.25 -7.36 32.22
C GLY A 266 -23.36 -7.52 33.25
N TRP A 267 -23.27 -6.75 34.34
CA TRP A 267 -24.28 -6.66 35.36
C TRP A 267 -24.61 -5.20 35.64
N VAL A 268 -25.87 -4.86 35.50
CA VAL A 268 -26.39 -3.51 35.77
C VAL A 268 -26.93 -3.49 37.21
N ALA A 269 -26.05 -3.21 38.15
CA ALA A 269 -26.35 -3.23 39.61
C ALA A 269 -27.43 -2.20 39.98
N SER A 270 -27.47 -1.06 39.28
CA SER A 270 -28.47 -0.02 39.51
C SER A 270 -29.91 -0.43 39.13
N LYS A 271 -30.10 -1.55 38.41
CA LYS A 271 -31.43 -2.09 38.11
C LYS A 271 -31.91 -3.17 39.09
N GLU A 272 -31.09 -3.46 40.11
CA GLU A 272 -31.49 -4.44 41.13
C GLU A 272 -32.43 -3.85 42.18
N ASN A 273 -33.27 -4.69 42.76
CA ASN A 273 -34.31 -4.27 43.73
C ASN A 273 -33.69 -3.70 45.02
N PHE A 274 -32.41 -4.01 45.32
CA PHE A 274 -31.70 -3.49 46.47
C PHE A 274 -31.07 -2.11 46.23
N TRP A 275 -31.08 -1.63 44.98
CA TRP A 275 -30.46 -0.36 44.67
C TRP A 275 -31.35 0.81 45.18
N PRO A 276 -30.76 1.70 45.98
CA PRO A 276 -31.55 2.80 46.52
C PRO A 276 -31.84 3.84 45.42
N GLU A 277 -33.05 4.33 45.39
CA GLU A 277 -33.38 5.56 44.63
C GLU A 277 -32.59 6.73 45.20
N ASN A 278 -31.64 7.25 44.50
CA ASN A 278 -30.85 8.40 44.89
C ASN A 278 -30.47 9.23 43.66
N ASN A 279 -30.20 10.53 43.89
CA ASN A 279 -29.86 11.49 42.84
C ASN A 279 -28.34 11.61 42.59
N VAL A 280 -27.53 10.72 43.15
CA VAL A 280 -26.08 10.78 43.07
C VAL A 280 -25.53 9.78 42.06
N VAL A 281 -26.08 8.55 42.04
CA VAL A 281 -25.68 7.51 41.11
C VAL A 281 -26.91 6.86 40.50
N ASP A 282 -27.28 7.28 39.31
CA ASP A 282 -28.45 6.81 38.59
C ASP A 282 -28.19 5.50 37.84
N PHE A 283 -26.93 5.25 37.46
CA PHE A 283 -26.53 4.09 36.68
C PHE A 283 -25.18 3.54 37.14
N LEU A 284 -25.19 2.25 37.52
CA LEU A 284 -23.97 1.49 37.83
C LEU A 284 -23.99 0.15 37.08
N LYS A 285 -22.97 -0.06 36.25
CA LYS A 285 -22.78 -1.29 35.50
C LYS A 285 -21.35 -1.82 35.66
N PHE A 286 -21.23 -3.07 36.04
CA PHE A 286 -19.98 -3.83 35.99
C PHE A 286 -19.93 -4.63 34.70
N ARG A 287 -18.77 -4.71 34.07
CA ARG A 287 -18.55 -5.52 32.88
C ARG A 287 -17.16 -6.12 32.89
N GLY A 288 -17.06 -7.32 32.36
CA GLY A 288 -15.77 -7.98 32.11
C GLY A 288 -15.83 -8.80 30.85
N GLY A 289 -14.71 -8.97 30.21
CA GLY A 289 -14.61 -9.76 28.98
C GLY A 289 -13.22 -10.28 28.72
N TYR A 290 -13.18 -11.34 27.95
CA TYR A 290 -11.96 -11.94 27.42
C TYR A 290 -12.16 -12.21 25.92
N GLY A 291 -11.13 -11.95 25.13
CA GLY A 291 -11.16 -12.25 23.71
C GLY A 291 -9.78 -12.57 23.17
N THR A 292 -9.75 -13.40 22.14
CA THR A 292 -8.56 -13.70 21.35
C THR A 292 -8.75 -13.21 19.94
N VAL A 293 -7.74 -12.49 19.40
CA VAL A 293 -7.69 -12.00 18.02
C VAL A 293 -6.51 -12.63 17.32
N GLY A 294 -6.70 -13.07 16.08
CA GLY A 294 -5.65 -13.60 15.23
C GLY A 294 -5.13 -12.56 14.23
N SER A 295 -3.82 -12.61 13.96
CA SER A 295 -3.18 -11.89 12.87
C SER A 295 -2.55 -12.88 11.90
N ASP A 296 -2.75 -12.63 10.60
CA ASP A 296 -2.09 -13.32 9.49
C ASP A 296 -1.13 -12.39 8.73
N GLU A 297 -0.62 -11.36 9.39
CA GLU A 297 0.22 -10.31 8.82
C GLU A 297 1.67 -10.79 8.60
N ILE A 298 1.81 -11.76 7.70
CA ILE A 298 3.07 -12.35 7.23
C ILE A 298 3.15 -12.27 5.72
N ALA A 299 4.34 -12.48 5.16
CA ALA A 299 4.52 -12.51 3.71
C ALA A 299 3.70 -13.66 3.07
N ASP A 300 3.17 -13.41 1.88
CA ASP A 300 2.45 -14.43 1.13
C ASP A 300 3.35 -15.66 0.88
N LYS A 301 2.81 -16.86 1.14
CA LYS A 301 3.53 -18.13 1.02
C LYS A 301 4.81 -18.24 1.86
N ALA A 302 4.93 -17.52 2.97
CA ALA A 302 6.08 -17.60 3.87
C ALA A 302 6.36 -19.02 4.42
N PHE A 303 5.41 -19.94 4.28
CA PHE A 303 5.56 -21.35 4.66
C PHE A 303 6.30 -22.19 3.59
N GLU A 304 6.48 -21.69 2.35
CA GLU A 304 7.17 -22.36 1.26
C GLU A 304 8.68 -22.03 1.27
N ALA A 305 9.50 -22.97 0.82
CA ALA A 305 10.90 -22.67 0.51
C ALA A 305 10.97 -21.84 -0.78
N THR A 306 11.78 -20.78 -0.77
CA THR A 306 12.01 -19.96 -1.96
C THR A 306 13.44 -20.08 -2.43
N ILE A 307 13.62 -19.99 -3.75
CA ILE A 307 14.92 -20.01 -4.40
C ILE A 307 15.19 -18.61 -4.95
N GLY A 308 16.32 -18.05 -4.58
CA GLY A 308 16.82 -16.77 -5.12
C GLY A 308 17.87 -16.97 -6.18
N SER A 309 17.90 -16.07 -7.16
CA SER A 309 18.95 -15.95 -8.17
C SER A 309 20.05 -15.00 -7.71
N GLY A 310 21.04 -14.75 -8.59
CA GLY A 310 22.12 -13.77 -8.33
C GLY A 310 23.33 -14.33 -7.60
N ARG A 311 23.44 -15.66 -7.46
CA ARG A 311 24.65 -16.36 -7.03
C ARG A 311 25.54 -16.61 -8.24
N ASN A 312 26.00 -15.53 -8.86
CA ASN A 312 26.75 -15.59 -10.11
C ASN A 312 28.14 -16.17 -9.87
N TYR A 313 28.57 -17.07 -10.75
CA TYR A 313 29.89 -17.63 -10.76
C TYR A 313 30.50 -17.52 -12.16
N ASN A 314 31.81 -17.24 -12.23
CA ASN A 314 32.55 -17.16 -13.48
C ASN A 314 33.25 -18.49 -13.75
N PHE A 315 32.79 -19.22 -14.75
CA PHE A 315 33.37 -20.48 -15.21
C PHE A 315 34.45 -20.28 -16.31
N GLY A 316 35.00 -19.09 -16.44
CA GLY A 316 36.05 -18.81 -17.43
C GLY A 316 35.63 -17.80 -18.49
N PRO A 317 36.13 -17.89 -19.73
CA PRO A 317 35.98 -16.84 -20.76
C PRO A 317 34.51 -16.57 -21.18
N SER A 318 33.60 -17.46 -20.87
CA SER A 318 32.18 -17.36 -21.22
C SER A 318 31.37 -16.38 -20.36
N GLY A 319 32.01 -15.73 -19.36
CA GLY A 319 31.37 -14.77 -18.47
C GLY A 319 30.67 -15.42 -17.25
N TYR A 320 29.79 -14.64 -16.61
CA TYR A 320 29.11 -15.08 -15.41
C TYR A 320 27.93 -16.01 -15.73
N THR A 321 27.86 -17.12 -15.03
CA THR A 321 26.69 -18.01 -15.02
C THR A 321 25.83 -17.65 -13.81
N VAL A 322 24.53 -17.45 -14.05
CA VAL A 322 23.56 -17.17 -12.98
C VAL A 322 23.32 -18.43 -12.16
N GLY A 323 23.70 -18.38 -10.90
CA GLY A 323 23.44 -19.43 -9.94
C GLY A 323 22.19 -19.14 -9.08
N TYR A 324 21.65 -20.20 -8.49
CA TYR A 324 20.49 -20.16 -7.62
C TYR A 324 20.81 -20.80 -6.27
N SER A 325 20.21 -20.29 -5.21
CA SER A 325 20.31 -20.89 -3.87
C SER A 325 19.01 -20.71 -3.09
N PRO A 326 18.72 -21.56 -2.10
CA PRO A 326 17.61 -21.31 -1.18
C PRO A 326 17.77 -19.96 -0.48
N ASN A 327 16.67 -19.17 -0.43
CA ASN A 327 16.63 -17.92 0.34
C ASN A 327 16.24 -18.18 1.79
N ALA A 328 15.22 -19.02 2.00
CA ALA A 328 14.74 -19.39 3.31
C ALA A 328 14.28 -20.86 3.32
N PRO A 329 14.46 -21.57 4.42
CA PRO A 329 13.88 -22.91 4.59
C PRO A 329 12.36 -22.83 4.66
N ALA A 330 11.69 -23.89 4.19
CA ALA A 330 10.25 -24.03 4.37
C ALA A 330 9.89 -24.12 5.86
N ASN A 331 8.79 -23.46 6.25
CA ASN A 331 8.20 -23.63 7.57
C ASN A 331 6.71 -24.01 7.45
N PRO A 332 6.37 -25.29 7.20
CA PRO A 332 4.99 -25.72 7.03
C PRO A 332 4.14 -25.58 8.31
N ASN A 333 4.78 -25.35 9.45
CA ASN A 333 4.13 -25.18 10.75
C ASN A 333 3.90 -23.71 11.13
N LEU A 334 4.16 -22.79 10.22
CA LEU A 334 3.84 -21.38 10.41
C LEU A 334 2.34 -21.24 10.70
N LYS A 335 1.99 -20.50 11.75
CA LYS A 335 0.61 -20.38 12.25
C LYS A 335 0.25 -18.93 12.57
N TRP A 336 -1.04 -18.71 12.77
CA TRP A 336 -1.60 -17.44 13.22
C TRP A 336 -0.91 -16.91 14.48
N GLU A 337 -0.60 -15.64 14.50
CA GLU A 337 -0.28 -14.94 15.73
C GLU A 337 -1.59 -14.67 16.48
N ALA A 338 -1.61 -15.01 17.76
CA ALA A 338 -2.81 -14.87 18.58
C ALA A 338 -2.53 -13.94 19.76
N THR A 339 -3.31 -12.87 19.86
CA THR A 339 -3.28 -11.92 20.98
C THR A 339 -4.52 -12.09 21.82
N SER A 340 -4.34 -12.29 23.12
CA SER A 340 -5.43 -12.40 24.10
C SER A 340 -5.52 -11.14 24.94
N GLN A 341 -6.75 -10.65 25.14
CA GLN A 341 -7.03 -9.45 25.91
C GLN A 341 -8.11 -9.72 26.97
N THR A 342 -7.88 -9.24 28.17
CA THR A 342 -8.86 -9.23 29.27
C THR A 342 -9.15 -7.78 29.65
N ASN A 343 -10.44 -7.45 29.78
CA ASN A 343 -10.94 -6.14 30.20
C ASN A 343 -11.92 -6.31 31.37
N ILE A 344 -11.83 -5.43 32.35
CA ILE A 344 -12.73 -5.35 33.51
C ILE A 344 -13.24 -3.90 33.65
#